data_e5c1c53933b52b52cbe866fa86475ff5
#
_entry.id   e5c1c53933b52b52cbe866fa86475ff5
#
_cell.length_a   1.000
_cell.length_b   1.000
_cell.length_c   1.000
_cell.angle_alpha   90.00
_cell.angle_beta   90.00
_cell.angle_gamma   90.00
#
_symmetry.space_group_name_H-M   'P 1'
#
loop_
_entity.id
_entity.type
_entity.pdbx_description
1 polymer ?
#
loop_
_entity_poly.entity_id
_entity_poly.type
_entity_poly.pdbx_seq_one_letter_code
_entity_poly.pdbx_strand_id
1 'polypeptide(L)'
;NDEREAFLKKILEKGKEINFHILGINNDKPKWNYDFYKEIIICKMSLNLSRGKPLKYASSNRIASYMGNGILTFINHKVKFQELFSNDEMLFYKNENDLIDQINDIKNDINRINKISKKGKEKYFRIFNNLIVSDSIISKTLGTNPKYKYAWDK
;
A
#
# COMPACT_ATOMS: atom_id res chain seq x y z
N ASN A 1 10.63 19.21 -7.69
CA ASN A 1 10.00 18.15 -8.51
C ASN A 1 10.25 16.82 -7.85
N ASP A 2 9.18 16.21 -7.34
CA ASP A 2 9.21 14.91 -6.70
C ASP A 2 9.09 13.83 -7.80
N GLU A 3 9.94 12.79 -7.77
CA GLU A 3 9.90 11.65 -8.72
C GLU A 3 8.49 11.02 -8.79
N ARG A 4 7.69 11.13 -7.71
CA ARG A 4 6.30 10.68 -7.67
C ARG A 4 5.39 11.46 -8.62
N GLU A 5 5.62 12.76 -8.78
CA GLU A 5 4.81 13.58 -9.68
C GLU A 5 5.01 13.17 -11.14
N ALA A 6 6.26 12.91 -11.54
CA ALA A 6 6.57 12.41 -12.87
C ALA A 6 5.95 11.01 -13.12
N PHE A 7 6.01 10.14 -12.12
CA PHE A 7 5.36 8.82 -12.17
C PHE A 7 3.83 8.95 -12.30
N LEU A 8 3.21 9.81 -11.48
CA LEU A 8 1.76 10.04 -11.52
C LEU A 8 1.30 10.60 -12.87
N LYS A 9 2.03 11.56 -13.45
CA LYS A 9 1.73 12.07 -14.80
C LYS A 9 1.69 10.94 -15.83
N LYS A 10 2.69 10.05 -15.83
CA LYS A 10 2.75 8.92 -16.76
C LYS A 10 1.58 7.94 -16.59
N ILE A 11 1.18 7.62 -15.35
CA ILE A 11 0.05 6.70 -15.14
C ILE A 11 -1.29 7.35 -15.51
N LEU A 12 -1.45 8.66 -15.31
CA LEU A 12 -2.65 9.39 -15.76
C LEU A 12 -2.75 9.42 -17.30
N GLU A 13 -1.65 9.64 -17.99
CA GLU A 13 -1.61 9.62 -19.46
C GLU A 13 -1.97 8.24 -20.04
N LYS A 14 -1.51 7.17 -19.39
CA LYS A 14 -1.73 5.78 -19.83
C LYS A 14 -3.06 5.20 -19.37
N GLY A 15 -3.55 5.63 -18.23
CA GLY A 15 -4.76 5.11 -17.60
C GLY A 15 -5.99 5.99 -17.81
N LYS A 16 -6.22 6.54 -19.01
CA LYS A 16 -7.33 7.46 -19.31
C LYS A 16 -8.72 6.94 -18.97
N GLU A 17 -8.90 5.63 -18.97
CA GLU A 17 -10.17 4.97 -18.60
C GLU A 17 -10.28 4.62 -17.11
N ILE A 18 -9.28 4.99 -16.30
CA ILE A 18 -9.26 4.72 -14.87
C ILE A 18 -9.59 6.01 -14.15
N ASN A 19 -10.58 5.95 -13.25
CA ASN A 19 -10.90 7.08 -12.37
C ASN A 19 -9.89 7.15 -11.21
N PHE A 20 -8.93 8.07 -11.32
CA PHE A 20 -7.92 8.28 -10.31
C PHE A 20 -8.34 9.36 -9.31
N HIS A 21 -8.34 9.04 -8.02
CA HIS A 21 -8.44 10.00 -6.92
C HIS A 21 -7.02 10.33 -6.42
N ILE A 22 -6.51 11.51 -6.77
CA ILE A 22 -5.17 11.97 -6.39
C ILE A 22 -5.30 13.15 -5.45
N LEU A 23 -4.78 13.00 -4.23
CA LEU A 23 -4.86 14.00 -3.19
C LEU A 23 -3.52 14.71 -3.01
N GLY A 24 -3.55 16.06 -2.92
CA GLY A 24 -2.38 16.88 -2.61
C GLY A 24 -1.43 17.12 -3.79
N ILE A 25 -1.89 16.94 -5.03
CA ILE A 25 -1.14 17.22 -6.28
C ILE A 25 -2.07 17.95 -7.24
N ASN A 26 -1.53 18.73 -8.19
CA ASN A 26 -2.28 19.45 -9.23
C ASN A 26 -3.33 20.44 -8.67
N ASN A 27 -2.95 21.22 -7.64
CA ASN A 27 -3.81 22.19 -6.94
C ASN A 27 -4.89 21.57 -6.03
N ASP A 28 -5.02 20.26 -5.96
CA ASP A 28 -5.85 19.64 -4.94
C ASP A 28 -5.20 19.79 -3.56
N LYS A 29 -5.98 20.28 -2.60
CA LYS A 29 -5.51 20.40 -1.23
C LYS A 29 -5.27 19.02 -0.60
N PRO A 30 -4.18 18.85 0.14
CA PRO A 30 -4.01 17.61 0.93
C PRO A 30 -5.19 17.45 1.88
N LYS A 31 -5.67 16.22 1.99
CA LYS A 31 -6.72 15.84 2.95
C LYS A 31 -6.10 15.05 4.09
N TRP A 32 -6.56 15.30 5.31
CA TRP A 32 -6.03 14.71 6.53
C TRP A 32 -7.15 14.10 7.37
N ASN A 33 -6.80 13.17 8.24
CA ASN A 33 -7.72 12.54 9.19
C ASN A 33 -9.03 12.07 8.53
N TYR A 34 -10.17 12.55 9.02
CA TYR A 34 -11.49 12.14 8.59
C TYR A 34 -11.74 12.36 7.09
N ASP A 35 -11.31 13.48 6.53
CA ASP A 35 -11.51 13.78 5.10
C ASP A 35 -10.66 12.87 4.21
N PHE A 36 -9.46 12.48 4.65
CA PHE A 36 -8.67 11.47 3.96
C PHE A 36 -9.37 10.11 3.98
N TYR A 37 -9.93 9.69 5.12
CA TYR A 37 -10.64 8.41 5.21
C TYR A 37 -11.91 8.38 4.36
N LYS A 38 -12.66 9.48 4.27
CA LYS A 38 -13.81 9.58 3.34
C LYS A 38 -13.41 9.33 1.89
N GLU A 39 -12.26 9.82 1.45
CA GLU A 39 -11.80 9.63 0.08
C GLU A 39 -11.34 8.19 -0.18
N ILE A 40 -10.62 7.58 0.76
CA ILE A 40 -10.08 6.24 0.50
C ILE A 40 -11.14 5.14 0.57
N ILE A 41 -12.18 5.27 1.39
CA ILE A 41 -13.22 4.22 1.53
C ILE A 41 -14.07 4.03 0.28
N ILE A 42 -14.16 5.03 -0.60
CA ILE A 42 -14.86 4.93 -1.89
C ILE A 42 -13.98 4.29 -2.98
N CYS A 43 -12.68 4.17 -2.74
CA CYS A 43 -11.75 3.59 -3.69
C CYS A 43 -11.70 2.05 -3.57
N LYS A 44 -11.75 1.35 -4.70
CA LYS A 44 -11.59 -0.12 -4.73
C LYS A 44 -10.13 -0.54 -4.64
N MET A 45 -9.24 0.32 -5.14
CA MET A 45 -7.80 0.07 -5.26
C MET A 45 -7.03 1.29 -4.79
N SER A 46 -5.83 1.06 -4.29
CA SER A 46 -4.94 2.11 -3.82
C SER A 46 -3.51 1.88 -4.30
N LEU A 47 -2.79 2.97 -4.46
CA LEU A 47 -1.38 2.97 -4.86
C LEU A 47 -0.52 3.57 -3.76
N ASN A 48 0.42 2.78 -3.23
CA ASN A 48 1.41 3.28 -2.30
C ASN A 48 2.69 3.66 -3.04
N LEU A 49 3.00 4.97 -3.07
CA LEU A 49 4.23 5.52 -3.64
C LEU A 49 5.23 5.83 -2.54
N SER A 50 6.44 5.28 -2.65
CA SER A 50 7.55 5.66 -1.79
C SER A 50 8.04 7.08 -2.10
N ARG A 51 8.52 7.80 -1.10
CA ARG A 51 9.24 9.06 -1.29
C ARG A 51 10.73 8.75 -1.40
N GLY A 52 11.35 9.18 -2.51
CA GLY A 52 12.74 8.85 -2.81
C GLY A 52 12.96 7.36 -3.13
N LYS A 53 14.18 6.88 -2.93
CA LYS A 53 14.53 5.48 -3.21
C LYS A 53 13.72 4.52 -2.33
N PRO A 54 13.09 3.50 -2.92
CA PRO A 54 12.38 2.48 -2.14
C PRO A 54 13.34 1.74 -1.21
N LEU A 55 13.04 1.76 0.09
CA LEU A 55 13.78 0.99 1.09
C LEU A 55 13.06 -0.33 1.36
N LYS A 56 13.83 -1.37 1.70
CA LYS A 56 13.28 -2.69 2.07
C LYS A 56 12.30 -2.52 3.24
N TYR A 57 11.09 -3.06 3.08
CA TYR A 57 10.00 -3.02 4.05
C TYR A 57 9.58 -1.62 4.49
N ALA A 58 9.89 -0.58 3.69
CA ALA A 58 9.41 0.76 3.98
C ALA A 58 7.88 0.79 3.99
N SER A 59 7.32 0.89 5.19
CA SER A 59 5.90 1.03 5.43
C SER A 59 5.57 2.48 5.73
N SER A 60 4.49 2.99 5.18
CA SER A 60 3.95 4.30 5.50
C SER A 60 2.60 4.16 6.20
N ASN A 61 2.17 5.19 6.92
CA ASN A 61 0.82 5.24 7.50
C ASN A 61 -0.28 5.01 6.44
N ARG A 62 -0.01 5.34 5.17
CA ARG A 62 -0.94 5.08 4.07
C ARG A 62 -1.16 3.60 3.82
N ILE A 63 -0.12 2.77 3.88
CA ILE A 63 -0.28 1.31 3.75
C ILE A 63 -1.19 0.78 4.86
N ALA A 64 -0.98 1.24 6.11
CA ALA A 64 -1.83 0.86 7.24
C ALA A 64 -3.29 1.27 6.99
N SER A 65 -3.52 2.49 6.48
CA SER A 65 -4.86 2.97 6.15
C SER A 65 -5.50 2.17 5.02
N TYR A 66 -4.79 1.88 3.95
CA TYR A 66 -5.32 1.12 2.82
C TYR A 66 -5.61 -0.33 3.19
N MET A 67 -4.62 -1.04 3.68
CA MET A 67 -4.75 -2.46 4.07
C MET A 67 -5.74 -2.63 5.21
N GLY A 68 -5.71 -1.76 6.22
CA GLY A 68 -6.61 -1.78 7.38
C GLY A 68 -8.09 -1.58 6.99
N ASN A 69 -8.36 -0.80 5.95
CA ASN A 69 -9.72 -0.64 5.42
C ASN A 69 -10.09 -1.69 4.36
N GLY A 70 -9.20 -2.63 4.04
CA GLY A 70 -9.48 -3.69 3.07
C GLY A 70 -9.54 -3.17 1.64
N ILE A 71 -8.66 -2.24 1.29
CA ILE A 71 -8.52 -1.71 -0.06
C ILE A 71 -7.39 -2.47 -0.75
N LEU A 72 -7.62 -2.95 -1.98
CA LEU A 72 -6.58 -3.60 -2.76
C LEU A 72 -5.41 -2.65 -2.98
N THR A 73 -4.24 -3.01 -2.49
CA THR A 73 -3.07 -2.13 -2.47
C THR A 73 -2.02 -2.58 -3.47
N PHE A 74 -1.60 -1.65 -4.33
CA PHE A 74 -0.43 -1.78 -5.20
C PHE A 74 0.79 -1.15 -4.55
N ILE A 75 1.92 -1.86 -4.58
CA ILE A 75 3.19 -1.38 -4.05
C ILE A 75 4.33 -1.72 -5.01
N ASN A 76 5.34 -0.85 -5.07
CA ASN A 76 6.51 -1.10 -5.90
C ASN A 76 7.29 -2.32 -5.37
N HIS A 77 7.63 -3.27 -6.26
CA HIS A 77 8.35 -4.51 -5.92
C HIS A 77 9.71 -4.26 -5.25
N LYS A 78 10.33 -3.10 -5.49
CA LYS A 78 11.61 -2.72 -4.86
C LYS A 78 11.51 -2.57 -3.34
N VAL A 79 10.30 -2.36 -2.80
CA VAL A 79 10.06 -2.32 -1.35
C VAL A 79 10.16 -3.70 -0.69
N LYS A 80 10.18 -4.77 -1.49
CA LYS A 80 10.34 -6.16 -1.01
C LYS A 80 9.21 -6.69 -0.12
N PHE A 81 8.01 -6.08 -0.19
CA PHE A 81 6.85 -6.58 0.54
C PHE A 81 6.37 -7.96 0.06
N GLN A 82 6.76 -8.39 -1.14
CA GLN A 82 6.52 -9.76 -1.63
C GLN A 82 7.22 -10.85 -0.81
N GLU A 83 8.14 -10.48 0.07
CA GLU A 83 8.72 -11.41 1.05
C GLU A 83 7.78 -11.64 2.25
N LEU A 84 6.79 -10.76 2.44
CA LEU A 84 5.80 -10.79 3.52
C LEU A 84 4.39 -11.12 3.04
N PHE A 85 4.03 -10.71 1.83
CA PHE A 85 2.71 -10.88 1.22
C PHE A 85 2.81 -11.59 -0.12
N SER A 86 1.81 -12.40 -0.45
CA SER A 86 1.64 -12.99 -1.77
C SER A 86 0.81 -12.07 -2.69
N ASN A 87 0.75 -12.40 -3.99
CA ASN A 87 -0.13 -11.71 -4.94
C ASN A 87 -1.63 -11.91 -4.66
N ASP A 88 -1.97 -12.87 -3.80
CA ASP A 88 -3.33 -13.07 -3.28
C ASP A 88 -3.70 -12.12 -2.11
N GLU A 89 -2.76 -11.30 -1.66
CA GLU A 89 -2.89 -10.45 -0.48
C GLU A 89 -2.55 -8.98 -0.77
N MET A 90 -1.68 -8.74 -1.78
CA MET A 90 -1.22 -7.42 -2.21
C MET A 90 -0.66 -7.52 -3.63
N LEU A 91 -0.75 -6.49 -4.45
CA LEU A 91 -0.21 -6.51 -5.81
C LEU A 91 1.10 -5.72 -5.91
N PHE A 92 2.05 -6.27 -6.67
CA PHE A 92 3.41 -5.72 -6.79
C PHE A 92 3.68 -5.31 -8.22
N TYR A 93 3.98 -4.04 -8.44
CA TYR A 93 4.32 -3.53 -9.76
C TYR A 93 5.82 -3.19 -9.89
N LYS A 94 6.33 -3.30 -11.11
CA LYS A 94 7.74 -3.02 -11.45
C LYS A 94 7.94 -1.61 -11.99
N ASN A 95 7.04 -1.15 -12.83
CA ASN A 95 7.05 0.14 -13.50
C ASN A 95 5.62 0.60 -13.86
N GLU A 96 5.50 1.74 -14.52
CA GLU A 96 4.22 2.36 -14.85
C GLU A 96 3.37 1.49 -15.80
N ASN A 97 3.99 0.82 -16.77
CA ASN A 97 3.27 -0.05 -17.72
C ASN A 97 2.69 -1.26 -16.98
N ASP A 98 3.53 -1.96 -16.22
CA ASP A 98 3.14 -3.12 -15.42
C ASP A 98 2.01 -2.78 -14.44
N LEU A 99 2.04 -1.59 -13.81
CA LEU A 99 0.96 -1.12 -12.95
C LEU A 99 -0.36 -0.96 -13.72
N ILE A 100 -0.34 -0.30 -14.86
CA ILE A 100 -1.54 -0.06 -15.67
C ILE A 100 -2.09 -1.38 -16.22
N ASP A 101 -1.24 -2.28 -16.67
CA ASP A 101 -1.64 -3.60 -17.16
C ASP A 101 -2.34 -4.41 -16.05
N GLN A 102 -1.77 -4.43 -14.84
CA GLN A 102 -2.38 -5.10 -13.68
C GLN A 102 -3.72 -4.46 -13.28
N ILE A 103 -3.84 -3.13 -13.30
CA ILE A 103 -5.11 -2.45 -13.02
C ILE A 103 -6.16 -2.81 -14.07
N ASN A 104 -5.80 -2.79 -15.36
CA ASN A 104 -6.71 -3.13 -16.45
C ASN A 104 -7.17 -4.59 -16.39
N ASP A 105 -6.30 -5.50 -15.99
CA ASP A 105 -6.63 -6.92 -15.79
C ASP A 105 -7.68 -7.15 -14.69
N ILE A 106 -7.64 -6.34 -13.62
CA ILE A 106 -8.47 -6.58 -12.44
C ILE A 106 -9.64 -5.60 -12.26
N LYS A 107 -9.62 -4.41 -12.87
CA LYS A 107 -10.56 -3.31 -12.59
C LYS A 107 -12.04 -3.68 -12.69
N ASN A 108 -12.39 -4.65 -13.54
CA ASN A 108 -13.75 -5.11 -13.75
C ASN A 108 -14.11 -6.37 -12.94
N ASP A 109 -13.15 -7.00 -12.28
CA ASP A 109 -13.38 -8.19 -11.46
C ASP A 109 -13.49 -7.84 -9.98
N ILE A 110 -14.66 -7.36 -9.57
CA ILE A 110 -14.93 -6.97 -8.19
C ILE A 110 -14.76 -8.12 -7.20
N ASN A 111 -15.04 -9.35 -7.61
CA ASN A 111 -14.91 -10.52 -6.75
C ASN A 111 -13.42 -10.81 -6.46
N ARG A 112 -12.58 -10.71 -7.47
CA ARG A 112 -11.13 -10.87 -7.32
C ARG A 112 -10.54 -9.74 -6.49
N ILE A 113 -10.94 -8.47 -6.71
CA ILE A 113 -10.56 -7.32 -5.90
C ILE A 113 -10.89 -7.58 -4.43
N ASN A 114 -12.14 -7.93 -4.13
CA ASN A 114 -12.60 -8.15 -2.75
C ASN A 114 -11.88 -9.32 -2.09
N LYS A 115 -11.62 -10.40 -2.82
CA LYS A 115 -10.90 -11.57 -2.32
C LYS A 115 -9.48 -11.22 -1.91
N ILE A 116 -8.73 -10.52 -2.77
CA ILE A 116 -7.35 -10.10 -2.49
C ILE A 116 -7.32 -9.10 -1.34
N SER A 117 -8.20 -8.09 -1.36
CA SER A 117 -8.31 -7.06 -0.32
C SER A 117 -8.58 -7.66 1.05
N LYS A 118 -9.52 -8.61 1.14
CA LYS A 118 -9.86 -9.29 2.40
C LYS A 118 -8.67 -10.07 2.94
N LYS A 119 -8.05 -10.92 2.11
CA LYS A 119 -6.85 -11.67 2.52
C LYS A 119 -5.71 -10.75 2.95
N GLY A 120 -5.49 -9.66 2.19
CA GLY A 120 -4.49 -8.66 2.50
C GLY A 120 -4.72 -7.99 3.85
N LYS A 121 -5.97 -7.57 4.14
CA LYS A 121 -6.36 -7.02 5.44
C LYS A 121 -6.09 -7.98 6.58
N GLU A 122 -6.56 -9.23 6.46
CA GLU A 122 -6.37 -10.27 7.47
C GLU A 122 -4.87 -10.51 7.74
N LYS A 123 -4.07 -10.62 6.68
CA LYS A 123 -2.62 -10.80 6.79
C LYS A 123 -1.95 -9.59 7.44
N TYR A 124 -2.33 -8.37 7.02
CA TYR A 124 -1.77 -7.14 7.57
C TYR A 124 -1.98 -7.05 9.07
N PHE A 125 -3.21 -7.27 9.57
CA PHE A 125 -3.48 -7.29 10.99
C PHE A 125 -2.78 -8.41 11.75
N ARG A 126 -2.53 -9.54 11.11
CA ARG A 126 -1.79 -10.64 11.74
C ARG A 126 -0.33 -10.31 11.97
N ILE A 127 0.31 -9.58 11.06
CA ILE A 127 1.77 -9.33 11.12
C ILE A 127 2.14 -7.92 11.56
N PHE A 128 1.27 -6.93 11.38
CA PHE A 128 1.54 -5.52 11.68
C PHE A 128 0.52 -4.91 12.65
N ASN A 129 -0.07 -5.71 13.56
CA ASN A 129 -0.91 -5.12 14.59
C ASN A 129 -0.07 -4.33 15.61
N ASN A 130 -0.74 -3.47 16.38
CA ASN A 130 -0.10 -2.58 17.34
C ASN A 130 0.71 -3.33 18.40
N LEU A 131 0.27 -4.50 18.85
CA LEU A 131 0.98 -5.28 19.90
C LEU A 131 2.33 -5.78 19.37
N ILE A 132 2.35 -6.38 18.17
CA ILE A 132 3.58 -6.89 17.54
C ILE A 132 4.57 -5.77 17.24
N VAL A 133 4.06 -4.66 16.68
CA VAL A 133 4.91 -3.51 16.32
C VAL A 133 5.47 -2.83 17.57
N SER A 134 4.64 -2.61 18.60
CA SER A 134 5.09 -2.02 19.87
C SER A 134 6.10 -2.90 20.57
N ASP A 135 5.86 -4.22 20.64
CA ASP A 135 6.81 -5.16 21.22
C ASP A 135 8.17 -5.13 20.50
N SER A 136 8.17 -5.09 19.16
CA SER A 136 9.40 -4.98 18.39
C SER A 136 10.19 -3.70 18.71
N ILE A 137 9.49 -2.56 18.81
CA ILE A 137 10.12 -1.28 19.14
C ILE A 137 10.70 -1.34 20.57
N ILE A 138 9.91 -1.75 21.54
CA ILE A 138 10.30 -1.79 22.95
C ILE A 138 11.47 -2.78 23.17
N SER A 139 11.34 -4.00 22.66
CA SER A 139 12.36 -5.03 22.83
C SER A 139 13.71 -4.61 22.21
N LYS A 140 13.68 -4.03 21.02
CA LYS A 140 14.92 -3.55 20.35
C LYS A 140 15.51 -2.33 21.04
N THR A 141 14.67 -1.43 21.57
CA THR A 141 15.15 -0.22 22.26
C THR A 141 15.76 -0.56 23.65
N LEU A 142 15.12 -1.47 24.39
CA LEU A 142 15.56 -1.83 25.75
C LEU A 142 16.51 -3.03 25.79
N GLY A 143 16.79 -3.69 24.66
CA GLY A 143 17.63 -4.90 24.62
C GLY A 143 16.99 -6.10 25.32
N THR A 144 15.65 -6.15 25.42
CA THR A 144 14.91 -7.24 26.04
C THR A 144 14.50 -8.31 25.05
N ASN A 145 14.20 -9.51 25.53
CA ASN A 145 13.69 -10.58 24.69
C ASN A 145 12.31 -10.24 24.12
N PRO A 146 12.07 -10.42 22.80
CA PRO A 146 10.78 -10.19 22.21
C PRO A 146 9.74 -11.21 22.67
N LYS A 147 8.49 -10.77 22.86
CA LYS A 147 7.34 -11.64 23.17
C LYS A 147 6.75 -12.30 21.93
N TYR A 148 6.98 -11.71 20.76
CA TYR A 148 6.43 -12.16 19.48
C TYR A 148 7.55 -12.47 18.46
N LYS A 149 7.24 -13.36 17.53
CA LYS A 149 8.09 -13.57 16.34
C LYS A 149 7.69 -12.55 15.28
N TYR A 150 8.63 -11.73 14.82
CA TYR A 150 8.35 -10.72 13.81
C TYR A 150 8.53 -11.28 12.40
N ALA A 151 7.54 -11.02 11.54
CA ALA A 151 7.57 -11.50 10.15
C ALA A 151 8.72 -10.88 9.32
N TRP A 152 9.20 -9.72 9.72
CA TRP A 152 10.27 -8.97 9.05
C TRP A 152 11.68 -9.23 9.59
N ASP A 153 11.83 -9.92 10.70
CA ASP A 153 13.11 -10.39 11.23
C ASP A 153 13.45 -11.74 10.59
N LYS A 154 14.20 -11.68 9.47
CA LYS A 154 14.72 -12.84 8.76
C LYS A 154 16.22 -12.78 8.71
#